data_5d7c95091eec58646a1f1a0b79f48fcd
#
_entry.id   5d7c95091eec58646a1f1a0b79f48fcd
#
_cell.length_a   1.000
_cell.length_b   1.000
_cell.length_c   1.000
_cell.angle_alpha   90.00
_cell.angle_beta   90.00
_cell.angle_gamma   90.00
#
_symmetry.space_group_name_H-M   'P 1'
#
loop_
_entity.id
_entity.type
_entity.pdbx_description
1 polymer ?
#
loop_
_entity_poly.entity_id
_entity_poly.type
_entity_poly.pdbx_seq_one_letter_code
_entity_poly.pdbx_strand_id
1 'polypeptide(L)'
;MNKVAIYPGTFDPITFGHIDVIKKGLKLFDKIVVAVSNVENKDYLFDSDERIEIVKKALFYDLKLNKKKVVVISFSSLTTELCKKYKSNIILRGLRAVSYTHLRAHETGS
;
A
#
# COMPACT_ATOMS: atom_id res chain seq x y z
N MET A 1 5.05 -11.44 17.04
CA MET A 1 4.16 -11.59 15.88
C MET A 1 4.33 -10.44 14.93
N ASN A 2 4.30 -10.73 13.65
CA ASN A 2 4.46 -9.69 12.65
C ASN A 2 3.16 -8.93 12.43
N LYS A 3 3.25 -7.62 12.54
CA LYS A 3 2.12 -6.75 12.21
C LYS A 3 2.29 -6.27 10.78
N VAL A 4 1.38 -6.66 9.92
CA VAL A 4 1.40 -6.30 8.50
C VAL A 4 0.28 -5.31 8.24
N ALA A 5 0.60 -4.21 7.61
CA ALA A 5 -0.40 -3.23 7.18
C ALA A 5 -0.42 -3.17 5.67
N ILE A 6 -1.60 -2.94 5.11
CA ILE A 6 -1.77 -2.83 3.67
C ILE A 6 -2.06 -1.37 3.33
N TYR A 7 -1.34 -0.85 2.35
CA TYR A 7 -1.51 0.52 1.90
C TYR A 7 -1.95 0.49 0.44
N PRO A 8 -3.26 0.50 0.20
CA PRO A 8 -3.77 0.46 -1.17
C PRO A 8 -3.88 1.85 -1.75
N GLY A 9 -3.71 1.95 -3.05
CA GLY A 9 -3.89 3.21 -3.74
C GLY A 9 -3.61 3.10 -5.21
N THR A 10 -3.83 4.19 -5.92
CA THR A 10 -3.55 4.27 -7.35
C THR A 10 -2.09 4.59 -7.61
N PHE A 11 -1.51 5.46 -6.81
CA PHE A 11 -0.11 5.90 -6.94
C PHE A 11 0.20 6.37 -8.36
N ASP A 12 -0.45 7.43 -8.78
CA ASP A 12 -0.37 7.92 -10.17
C ASP A 12 0.15 9.37 -10.24
N PRO A 13 1.44 9.59 -9.97
CA PRO A 13 2.43 8.68 -9.42
C PRO A 13 2.48 8.73 -7.89
N ILE A 14 3.39 7.96 -7.31
CA ILE A 14 3.65 8.06 -5.88
C ILE A 14 4.18 9.47 -5.55
N THR A 15 3.77 10.00 -4.42
CA THR A 15 4.14 11.33 -3.98
C THR A 15 4.87 11.28 -2.65
N PHE A 16 5.41 12.42 -2.22
CA PHE A 16 6.04 12.51 -0.90
C PHE A 16 5.03 12.22 0.21
N GLY A 17 3.75 12.56 0.00
CA GLY A 17 2.72 12.21 0.97
C GLY A 17 2.58 10.71 1.14
N HIS A 18 2.58 9.97 0.04
CA HIS A 18 2.55 8.51 0.11
C HIS A 18 3.79 7.97 0.82
N ILE A 19 4.95 8.51 0.48
CA ILE A 19 6.21 8.08 1.08
C ILE A 19 6.21 8.34 2.58
N ASP A 20 5.68 9.47 3.00
CA ASP A 20 5.60 9.82 4.42
C ASP A 20 4.74 8.80 5.17
N VAL A 21 3.60 8.42 4.61
CA VAL A 21 2.74 7.41 5.22
C VAL A 21 3.47 6.08 5.35
N ILE A 22 4.19 5.68 4.32
CA ILE A 22 4.94 4.43 4.34
C ILE A 22 6.02 4.46 5.42
N LYS A 23 6.78 5.55 5.49
CA LYS A 23 7.84 5.69 6.49
C LYS A 23 7.29 5.66 7.90
N LYS A 24 6.20 6.37 8.14
CA LYS A 24 5.55 6.37 9.45
C LYS A 24 4.98 5.00 9.78
N GLY A 25 4.41 4.34 8.78
CA GLY A 25 3.89 2.99 8.97
C GLY A 25 4.97 2.00 9.34
N LEU A 26 6.16 2.16 8.79
CA LEU A 26 7.27 1.26 9.12
C LEU A 26 7.73 1.40 10.56
N LYS A 27 7.40 2.49 11.22
CA LYS A 27 7.68 2.65 12.64
C LYS A 27 6.65 1.94 13.52
N LEU A 28 5.46 1.71 12.98
CA LEU A 28 4.35 1.13 13.72
C LEU A 28 4.13 -0.35 13.40
N PHE A 29 4.49 -0.76 12.20
CA PHE A 29 4.22 -2.11 11.72
C PHE A 29 5.50 -2.76 11.22
N ASP A 30 5.52 -4.09 11.27
CA ASP A 30 6.70 -4.84 10.86
C ASP A 30 6.84 -4.90 9.35
N LYS A 31 5.72 -4.79 8.65
CA LYS A 31 5.72 -4.91 7.20
C LYS A 31 4.61 -4.07 6.60
N ILE A 32 4.90 -3.41 5.50
CA ILE A 32 3.91 -2.65 4.73
C ILE A 32 3.79 -3.28 3.35
N VAL A 33 2.55 -3.61 2.98
CA VAL A 33 2.25 -4.08 1.64
C VAL A 33 1.67 -2.91 0.86
N VAL A 34 2.46 -2.37 -0.07
CA VAL A 34 2.01 -1.26 -0.92
C VAL A 34 1.29 -1.89 -2.10
N ALA A 35 -0.02 -1.76 -2.12
CA ALA A 35 -0.88 -2.38 -3.13
C ALA A 35 -1.28 -1.33 -4.15
N VAL A 36 -0.73 -1.45 -5.35
CA VAL A 36 -0.99 -0.51 -6.44
C VAL A 36 -2.16 -1.02 -7.26
N SER A 37 -3.19 -0.20 -7.41
CA SER A 37 -4.36 -0.58 -8.21
C SER A 37 -3.95 -0.79 -9.67
N ASN A 38 -4.41 -1.88 -10.26
CA ASN A 38 -4.18 -2.11 -11.68
C ASN A 38 -5.37 -1.71 -12.54
N VAL A 39 -6.34 -1.02 -11.96
CA VAL A 39 -7.46 -0.47 -12.72
C VAL A 39 -6.91 0.63 -13.64
N GLU A 40 -7.26 0.54 -14.92
CA GLU A 40 -6.84 1.53 -15.90
C GLU A 40 -7.90 2.61 -16.04
N ASN A 41 -7.46 3.84 -16.22
CA ASN A 41 -8.33 4.98 -16.44
C ASN A 41 -7.60 5.95 -17.35
N LYS A 42 -8.29 6.43 -18.36
CA LYS A 42 -7.70 7.35 -19.34
C LYS A 42 -7.22 8.66 -18.72
N ASP A 43 -7.73 8.99 -17.53
CA ASP A 43 -7.31 10.20 -16.82
C ASP A 43 -6.04 10.00 -16.00
N TYR A 44 -5.55 8.78 -15.89
CA TYR A 44 -4.32 8.51 -15.17
C TYR A 44 -3.10 8.91 -15.99
N LEU A 45 -2.07 9.38 -15.31
CA LEU A 45 -0.83 9.78 -15.96
C LEU A 45 -0.03 8.59 -16.47
N PHE A 46 -0.08 7.49 -15.76
CA PHE A 46 0.71 6.30 -16.05
C PHE A 46 -0.17 5.06 -16.02
N ASP A 47 0.19 4.05 -16.81
CA ASP A 47 -0.50 2.77 -16.73
C ASP A 47 -0.07 2.03 -15.46
N SER A 48 -0.72 0.89 -15.19
CA SER A 48 -0.48 0.18 -13.94
C SER A 48 0.96 -0.31 -13.81
N ASP A 49 1.54 -0.79 -14.89
CA ASP A 49 2.93 -1.28 -14.87
C ASP A 49 3.90 -0.14 -14.61
N GLU A 50 3.67 1.01 -15.23
CA GLU A 50 4.50 2.18 -15.00
C GLU A 50 4.37 2.67 -13.56
N ARG A 51 3.16 2.68 -13.03
CA ARG A 51 2.95 3.10 -11.63
C ARG A 51 3.69 2.21 -10.65
N ILE A 52 3.65 0.90 -10.89
CA ILE A 52 4.37 -0.04 -10.04
C ILE A 52 5.88 0.18 -10.12
N GLU A 53 6.41 0.37 -11.33
CA GLU A 53 7.83 0.61 -11.51
C GLU A 53 8.27 1.90 -10.83
N ILE A 54 7.48 2.96 -10.93
CA ILE A 54 7.80 4.23 -10.27
C ILE A 54 7.79 4.05 -8.75
N VAL A 55 6.82 3.32 -8.22
CA VAL A 55 6.76 3.05 -6.79
C VAL A 55 7.98 2.27 -6.33
N LYS A 56 8.33 1.20 -7.05
CA LYS A 56 9.50 0.40 -6.70
C LYS A 56 10.78 1.22 -6.75
N LYS A 57 10.93 2.04 -7.78
CA LYS A 57 12.11 2.87 -7.90
C LYS A 57 12.21 3.85 -6.74
N ALA A 58 11.10 4.50 -6.40
CA ALA A 58 11.11 5.47 -5.30
C ALA A 58 11.44 4.80 -3.98
N LEU A 59 10.85 3.66 -3.69
CA LEU A 59 10.99 3.02 -2.39
C LEU A 59 12.30 2.25 -2.25
N PHE A 60 12.70 1.53 -3.28
CA PHE A 60 13.85 0.61 -3.17
C PHE A 60 15.14 1.20 -3.73
N TYR A 61 15.05 2.02 -4.76
CA TYR A 61 16.23 2.60 -5.36
C TYR A 61 16.58 3.94 -4.72
N ASP A 62 15.63 4.86 -4.68
CA ASP A 62 15.89 6.22 -4.18
C ASP A 62 15.98 6.26 -2.66
N LEU A 63 15.05 5.62 -1.97
CA LEU A 63 14.99 5.62 -0.50
C LEU A 63 15.69 4.43 0.12
N LYS A 64 16.00 3.42 -0.69
CA LYS A 64 16.70 2.21 -0.23
C LYS A 64 16.02 1.53 0.95
N LEU A 65 14.69 1.48 0.91
CA LEU A 65 13.95 0.80 1.95
C LEU A 65 14.16 -0.71 1.88
N ASN A 66 14.01 -1.36 3.02
CA ASN A 66 14.26 -2.80 3.13
C ASN A 66 13.16 -3.58 2.42
N LYS A 67 13.54 -4.36 1.41
CA LYS A 67 12.60 -5.18 0.64
C LYS A 67 11.91 -6.26 1.47
N LYS A 68 12.47 -6.57 2.62
CA LYS A 68 11.84 -7.54 3.53
C LYS A 68 10.71 -6.89 4.34
N LYS A 69 10.74 -5.58 4.48
CA LYS A 69 9.73 -4.84 5.23
C LYS A 69 8.70 -4.15 4.34
N VAL A 70 9.01 -3.92 3.09
CA VAL A 70 8.12 -3.27 2.15
C VAL A 70 7.94 -4.17 0.94
N VAL A 71 6.69 -4.49 0.64
CA VAL A 71 6.34 -5.29 -0.53
C VAL A 71 5.47 -4.44 -1.43
N VAL A 72 5.77 -4.44 -2.72
CA VAL A 72 4.97 -3.71 -3.72
C VAL A 72 4.28 -4.74 -4.61
N ILE A 73 2.96 -4.68 -4.67
CA ILE A 73 2.17 -5.60 -5.48
C ILE A 73 1.12 -4.82 -6.26
N SER A 74 0.56 -5.45 -7.27
CA SER A 74 -0.62 -4.92 -7.94
C SER A 74 -1.86 -5.64 -7.42
N PHE A 75 -3.01 -4.98 -7.48
CA PHE A 75 -4.26 -5.62 -7.09
C PHE A 75 -5.39 -5.08 -7.96
N SER A 76 -6.41 -5.89 -8.17
CA SER A 76 -7.56 -5.52 -9.00
C SER A 76 -8.88 -5.69 -8.27
N SER A 77 -8.86 -6.29 -7.10
CA SER A 77 -10.06 -6.66 -6.40
C SER A 77 -10.17 -5.92 -5.08
N LEU A 78 -11.04 -6.41 -4.23
CA LEU A 78 -11.31 -5.77 -2.95
C LEU A 78 -10.09 -5.88 -2.03
N THR A 79 -9.87 -4.83 -1.23
CA THR A 79 -8.79 -4.83 -0.25
C THR A 79 -8.97 -5.94 0.78
N THR A 80 -10.21 -6.40 0.99
CA THR A 80 -10.46 -7.51 1.92
C THR A 80 -9.74 -8.78 1.49
N GLU A 81 -9.61 -9.02 0.17
CA GLU A 81 -8.88 -10.17 -0.31
C GLU A 81 -7.39 -10.08 -0.02
N LEU A 82 -6.84 -8.86 -0.13
CA LEU A 82 -5.46 -8.63 0.24
C LEU A 82 -5.25 -8.86 1.73
N CYS A 83 -6.19 -8.42 2.54
CA CYS A 83 -6.11 -8.61 3.98
C CYS A 83 -6.07 -10.09 4.34
N LYS A 84 -6.86 -10.89 3.65
CA LYS A 84 -6.86 -12.34 3.87
C LYS A 84 -5.53 -12.96 3.42
N LYS A 85 -5.03 -12.54 2.26
CA LYS A 85 -3.80 -13.09 1.72
C LYS A 85 -2.61 -12.82 2.63
N TYR A 86 -2.52 -11.64 3.19
CA TYR A 86 -1.41 -11.26 4.04
C TYR A 86 -1.71 -11.39 5.53
N LYS A 87 -2.87 -11.94 5.87
CA LYS A 87 -3.29 -12.13 7.25
C LYS A 87 -3.25 -10.82 8.02
N SER A 88 -3.70 -9.75 7.38
CA SER A 88 -3.72 -8.42 7.95
C SER A 88 -5.14 -7.92 8.08
N ASN A 89 -5.41 -7.19 9.15
CA ASN A 89 -6.66 -6.47 9.29
C ASN A 89 -6.44 -4.97 9.42
N ILE A 90 -5.30 -4.49 8.95
CA ILE A 90 -4.91 -3.08 9.06
C ILE A 90 -4.73 -2.50 7.66
N ILE A 91 -5.47 -1.44 7.38
CA ILE A 91 -5.34 -0.71 6.12
C ILE A 91 -4.90 0.71 6.44
N LEU A 92 -3.80 1.13 5.84
CA LEU A 92 -3.31 2.50 5.99
C LEU A 92 -4.07 3.42 5.05
N ARG A 93 -4.31 4.62 5.51
CA ARG A 93 -4.92 5.66 4.70
C ARG A 93 -3.96 6.84 4.64
N GLY A 94 -3.71 7.30 3.42
CA GLY A 94 -2.67 8.30 3.21
C GLY A 94 -3.20 9.71 3.25
N LEU A 95 -3.38 10.24 4.41
CA LEU A 95 -3.66 11.67 4.54
C LEU A 95 -2.44 12.34 5.16
N ARG A 96 -2.64 13.17 6.13
CA ARG A 96 -1.55 13.96 6.69
C ARG A 96 -0.74 13.22 7.74
N ALA A 97 -1.34 12.21 8.33
CA ALA A 97 -0.70 11.40 9.35
C ALA A 97 -1.05 9.95 9.09
N VAL A 98 -0.30 9.05 9.69
CA VAL A 98 -0.63 7.64 9.58
C VAL A 98 -1.96 7.41 10.26
N SER A 99 -2.91 6.90 9.51
CA SER A 99 -4.17 6.44 10.06
C SER A 99 -4.48 5.09 9.46
N TYR A 100 -5.25 4.30 10.17
CA TYR A 100 -5.57 2.97 9.73
C TYR A 100 -6.97 2.57 10.17
N THR A 101 -7.50 1.55 9.50
CA THR A 101 -8.80 1.00 9.80
C THR A 101 -8.64 -0.48 10.06
N HIS A 102 -9.17 -0.96 11.17
CA HIS A 102 -9.23 -2.38 11.45
C HIS A 102 -10.43 -2.99 10.75
N LEU A 103 -10.19 -4.10 10.07
CA LEU A 103 -11.25 -4.86 9.44
C LEU A 103 -11.57 -6.08 10.30
N ARG A 104 -12.82 -6.22 10.67
CA ARG A 104 -13.29 -7.37 11.42
C ARG A 104 -14.07 -8.29 10.50
N ALA A 105 -14.00 -9.56 10.77
CA ALA A 105 -14.64 -10.54 9.89
C ALA A 105 -16.13 -10.28 9.73
N HIS A 106 -16.80 -9.91 10.79
CA HIS A 106 -18.25 -9.69 10.74
C HIS A 106 -18.63 -8.34 10.16
N GLU A 107 -17.65 -7.49 9.87
CA GLU A 107 -17.90 -6.18 9.29
C GLU A 107 -17.70 -6.17 7.79
N THR A 108 -17.35 -7.29 7.23
CA THR A 108 -17.09 -7.36 5.82
C THR A 108 -18.34 -7.15 5.07
N GLY A 109 -18.98 -6.61 4.79
CA GLY A 109 -20.19 -6.36 4.11
C GLY A 109 -20.84 -5.06 4.53
N SER A 110 -20.32 -4.46 5.47
CA SER A 110 -20.90 -3.20 5.93
C SER A 110 -20.17 -2.00 5.41
#